data_9bf64f7fec4c91eff8e3f5d4463a88c5
#
_entry.id   9bf64f7fec4c91eff8e3f5d4463a88c5
#
_cell.length_a   1.000
_cell.length_b   1.000
_cell.length_c   1.000
_cell.angle_alpha   90.00
_cell.angle_beta   90.00
_cell.angle_gamma   90.00
#
_symmetry.space_group_name_H-M   'P 1'
#
loop_
_entity.id
_entity.type
_entity.pdbx_description
1 polymer ?
#
loop_
_entity_poly.entity_id
_entity_poly.type
_entity_poly.pdbx_seq_one_letter_code
_entity_poly.pdbx_strand_id
1 'polypeptide(L)'
;AFDEIHNLYVSVAKGYKAGGFNTQMFSDILSEKLKWRMAGSQYDEADLMSYEPEYSWNYELGGHFSCMDGAVRGDFAVFYIDVRDQQLTIFPEGQSTGRMMTNAGRTRSVGAEAALQFAPWRSLEINTAYGYTDARFVRYDNGIEDFKDNRIPYAPQHTLSAQAAWTLPT
;
A
#
# COMPACT_ATOMS: atom_id res chain seq x y z
N ALA A 1 11.83 17.72 -35.83
CA ALA A 1 12.77 17.88 -34.71
C ALA A 1 12.09 17.30 -33.49
N PHE A 2 12.68 16.25 -32.94
CA PHE A 2 12.18 15.63 -31.70
C PHE A 2 12.76 16.45 -30.54
N ASP A 3 12.05 17.48 -30.14
CA ASP A 3 12.33 18.23 -28.91
C ASP A 3 11.51 17.60 -27.76
N GLU A 4 11.67 16.28 -27.61
CA GLU A 4 10.89 15.49 -26.69
C GLU A 4 11.76 15.18 -25.48
N ILE A 5 11.32 15.62 -24.31
CA ILE A 5 11.99 15.31 -23.04
C ILE A 5 11.57 13.89 -22.65
N HIS A 6 12.49 12.97 -22.80
CA HIS A 6 12.32 11.62 -22.29
C HIS A 6 13.27 11.42 -21.09
N ASN A 7 12.74 11.00 -20.00
CA ASN A 7 13.51 10.67 -18.81
C ASN A 7 13.11 9.27 -18.32
N LEU A 8 14.12 8.42 -18.08
CA LEU A 8 13.96 7.16 -17.41
C LEU A 8 14.68 7.21 -16.08
N TYR A 9 14.07 6.66 -15.04
CA TYR A 9 14.67 6.57 -13.72
C TYR A 9 14.50 5.20 -13.11
N VAL A 10 15.43 4.85 -12.24
CA VAL A 10 15.34 3.70 -11.33
C VAL A 10 15.43 4.24 -9.92
N SER A 11 14.56 3.80 -9.05
CA SER A 11 14.57 4.16 -7.63
C SER A 11 14.62 2.90 -6.77
N VAL A 12 15.44 2.94 -5.71
CA VAL A 12 15.46 1.94 -4.65
C VAL A 12 15.37 2.69 -3.34
N ALA A 13 14.30 2.46 -2.59
CA ALA A 13 14.04 3.14 -1.34
C ALA A 13 13.78 2.15 -0.21
N LYS A 14 14.29 2.46 0.99
CA LYS A 14 13.98 1.73 2.22
C LYS A 14 13.05 2.56 3.08
N GLY A 15 11.89 2.00 3.43
CA GLY A 15 10.95 2.56 4.39
C GLY A 15 11.11 1.95 5.78
N TYR A 16 10.73 2.70 6.79
CA TYR A 16 10.73 2.29 8.18
C TYR A 16 9.51 2.89 8.90
N LYS A 17 8.84 2.06 9.70
CA LYS A 17 7.79 2.47 10.61
C LYS A 17 8.11 1.93 12.00
N ALA A 18 8.20 2.81 12.99
CA ALA A 18 8.59 2.43 14.35
C ALA A 18 7.60 1.44 14.96
N GLY A 19 8.12 0.53 15.77
CA GLY A 19 7.34 -0.29 16.68
C GLY A 19 6.74 0.53 17.81
N GLY A 20 5.90 -0.08 18.61
CA GLY A 20 5.23 0.60 19.72
C GLY A 20 4.50 -0.35 20.66
N PHE A 21 3.61 0.21 21.45
CA PHE A 21 2.85 -0.51 22.47
C PHE A 21 1.34 -0.38 22.25
N ASN A 22 0.62 -1.47 22.52
CA ASN A 22 -0.83 -1.53 22.47
C ASN A 22 -1.44 -1.00 23.79
N THR A 23 -1.47 0.32 23.96
CA THR A 23 -1.89 0.96 25.22
C THR A 23 -3.38 0.84 25.55
N GLN A 24 -4.22 0.42 24.60
CA GLN A 24 -5.67 0.24 24.79
C GLN A 24 -6.05 -1.16 25.29
N MET A 25 -5.08 -2.03 25.51
CA MET A 25 -5.28 -3.43 25.87
C MET A 25 -5.17 -3.70 27.38
N PHE A 26 -5.15 -2.67 28.21
CA PHE A 26 -5.04 -2.77 29.67
C PHE A 26 -6.36 -3.11 30.36
N SER A 27 -7.09 -4.13 29.92
CA SER A 27 -8.20 -4.61 30.73
C SER A 27 -7.97 -6.08 31.09
N ASP A 28 -8.24 -6.40 32.34
CA ASP A 28 -8.17 -7.76 32.91
C ASP A 28 -8.99 -8.79 32.11
N ILE A 29 -9.92 -8.30 31.29
CA ILE A 29 -10.78 -9.12 30.41
C ILE A 29 -9.97 -9.74 29.26
N LEU A 30 -8.89 -9.09 28.82
CA LEU A 30 -8.04 -9.60 27.77
C LEU A 30 -7.20 -10.78 28.24
N SER A 31 -6.72 -10.73 29.50
CA SER A 31 -5.86 -11.76 30.07
C SER A 31 -6.55 -13.12 30.20
N GLU A 32 -7.84 -13.18 30.52
CA GLU A 32 -8.55 -14.46 30.68
C GLU A 32 -9.04 -15.04 29.33
N LYS A 33 -9.70 -14.26 28.50
CA LYS A 33 -10.26 -14.77 27.23
C LYS A 33 -9.20 -15.06 26.17
N LEU A 34 -8.13 -14.25 26.11
CA LEU A 34 -7.03 -14.51 25.19
C LEU A 34 -6.16 -15.70 25.62
N LYS A 35 -5.91 -15.87 26.92
CA LYS A 35 -5.20 -17.07 27.43
C LYS A 35 -5.87 -18.37 26.99
N TRP A 36 -7.19 -18.42 26.99
CA TRP A 36 -7.94 -19.60 26.53
C TRP A 36 -7.86 -19.82 25.01
N ARG A 37 -7.84 -18.76 24.23
CA ARG A 37 -7.80 -18.84 22.77
C ARG A 37 -6.39 -19.05 22.23
N MET A 38 -5.39 -18.52 22.93
CA MET A 38 -3.98 -18.59 22.55
C MET A 38 -3.26 -19.80 23.16
N ALA A 39 -3.90 -20.61 23.97
CA ALA A 39 -3.31 -21.85 24.52
C ALA A 39 -2.82 -22.85 23.45
N GLY A 40 -3.16 -22.62 22.18
CA GLY A 40 -2.64 -23.34 21.02
C GLY A 40 -1.88 -22.48 20.02
N SER A 41 -1.72 -21.17 20.25
CA SER A 41 -1.05 -20.26 19.35
C SER A 41 0.37 -19.93 19.83
N GLN A 42 1.22 -19.62 18.88
CA GLN A 42 2.65 -19.34 19.07
C GLN A 42 2.94 -17.90 19.58
N TYR A 43 1.91 -17.18 20.09
CA TYR A 43 2.05 -15.80 20.57
C TYR A 43 2.22 -15.76 22.09
N ASP A 44 3.24 -15.03 22.56
CA ASP A 44 3.45 -14.72 23.97
C ASP A 44 2.61 -13.49 24.38
N GLU A 45 2.34 -13.34 25.67
CA GLU A 45 1.65 -12.16 26.24
C GLU A 45 2.40 -10.86 25.94
N ALA A 46 3.73 -10.91 25.82
CA ALA A 46 4.56 -9.79 25.39
C ALA A 46 4.28 -9.34 23.94
N ASP A 47 3.98 -10.28 23.04
CA ASP A 47 3.68 -10.01 21.63
C ASP A 47 2.35 -9.25 21.46
N LEU A 48 1.48 -9.30 22.45
CA LEU A 48 0.21 -8.59 22.46
C LEU A 48 0.34 -7.16 22.99
N MET A 49 1.32 -6.92 23.85
CA MET A 49 1.55 -5.62 24.46
C MET A 49 2.38 -4.69 23.59
N SER A 50 3.21 -5.25 22.72
CA SER A 50 4.07 -4.49 21.81
C SER A 50 3.97 -5.01 20.39
N TYR A 51 4.38 -4.17 19.45
CA TYR A 51 4.54 -4.56 18.06
C TYR A 51 5.89 -4.06 17.53
N GLU A 52 6.51 -4.90 16.71
CA GLU A 52 7.84 -4.68 16.16
C GLU A 52 7.84 -3.60 15.06
N PRO A 53 8.99 -3.01 14.76
CA PRO A 53 9.15 -2.12 13.62
C PRO A 53 8.83 -2.81 12.29
N GLU A 54 8.18 -2.07 11.40
CA GLU A 54 7.95 -2.47 10.01
C GLU A 54 9.05 -1.92 9.11
N TYR A 55 9.51 -2.73 8.17
CA TYR A 55 10.50 -2.34 7.17
C TYR A 55 9.97 -2.62 5.77
N SER A 56 10.19 -1.69 4.86
CA SER A 56 9.84 -1.88 3.45
C SER A 56 11.01 -1.57 2.53
N TRP A 57 11.06 -2.30 1.41
CA TRP A 57 11.90 -1.98 0.27
C TRP A 57 11.01 -1.74 -0.94
N ASN A 58 11.19 -0.59 -1.56
CA ASN A 58 10.55 -0.24 -2.82
C ASN A 58 11.60 -0.23 -3.93
N TYR A 59 11.31 -0.93 -5.01
CA TYR A 59 12.07 -0.95 -6.27
C TYR A 59 11.14 -0.43 -7.36
N GLU A 60 11.56 0.61 -8.05
CA GLU A 60 10.74 1.28 -9.03
C GLU A 60 11.55 1.61 -10.28
N LEU A 61 10.95 1.37 -11.44
CA LEU A 61 11.40 1.84 -12.73
C LEU A 61 10.29 2.67 -13.33
N GLY A 62 10.59 3.90 -13.70
CA GLY A 62 9.62 4.79 -14.29
C GLY A 62 10.22 5.71 -15.35
N GLY A 63 9.35 6.46 -15.98
CA GLY A 63 9.78 7.41 -16.99
C GLY A 63 8.72 8.46 -17.27
N HIS A 64 9.21 9.56 -17.83
CA HIS A 64 8.41 10.70 -18.27
C HIS A 64 8.67 10.94 -19.75
N PHE A 65 7.62 11.27 -20.48
CA PHE A 65 7.75 11.64 -21.88
C PHE A 65 6.86 12.84 -22.22
N SER A 66 7.28 13.57 -23.23
CA SER A 66 6.51 14.68 -23.79
C SER A 66 6.66 14.63 -25.30
N CYS A 67 5.56 14.74 -26.03
CA CYS A 67 5.55 14.73 -27.48
C CYS A 67 4.52 15.70 -28.05
N MET A 68 4.54 15.93 -29.37
CA MET A 68 3.67 16.87 -30.08
C MET A 68 3.79 18.29 -29.52
N ASP A 69 5.03 18.80 -29.39
CA ASP A 69 5.32 20.14 -28.83
C ASP A 69 4.69 20.34 -27.41
N GLY A 70 4.64 19.27 -26.61
CA GLY A 70 4.09 19.29 -25.26
C GLY A 70 2.58 19.11 -25.17
N ALA A 71 1.89 18.89 -26.30
CA ALA A 71 0.46 18.60 -26.29
C ALA A 71 0.11 17.24 -25.67
N VAL A 72 1.07 16.31 -25.65
CA VAL A 72 0.96 15.02 -24.96
C VAL A 72 2.09 14.91 -23.97
N ARG A 73 1.76 14.65 -22.71
CA ARG A 73 2.72 14.34 -21.64
C ARG A 73 2.26 13.09 -20.95
N GLY A 74 3.20 12.23 -20.59
CA GLY A 74 2.88 10.99 -19.90
C GLY A 74 3.95 10.57 -18.94
N ASP A 75 3.49 9.88 -17.90
CA ASP A 75 4.30 9.29 -16.87
C ASP A 75 3.93 7.81 -16.74
N PHE A 76 4.91 6.98 -16.50
CA PHE A 76 4.66 5.57 -16.17
C PHE A 76 5.65 5.10 -15.11
N ALA A 77 5.21 4.16 -14.29
CA ALA A 77 6.06 3.47 -13.34
C ALA A 77 5.63 2.01 -13.22
N VAL A 78 6.60 1.15 -12.97
CA VAL A 78 6.39 -0.21 -12.49
C VAL A 78 7.14 -0.37 -11.18
N PHE A 79 6.52 -1.04 -10.20
CA PHE A 79 7.10 -1.12 -8.88
C PHE A 79 6.94 -2.52 -8.26
N TYR A 80 7.87 -2.81 -7.36
CA TYR A 80 7.83 -3.96 -6.47
C TYR A 80 8.14 -3.48 -5.05
N ILE A 81 7.22 -3.76 -4.12
CA ILE A 81 7.36 -3.42 -2.70
C ILE A 81 7.37 -4.70 -1.87
N ASP A 82 8.40 -4.89 -1.07
CA ASP A 82 8.52 -5.97 -0.07
C ASP A 82 8.45 -5.37 1.32
N VAL A 83 7.44 -5.76 2.10
CA VAL A 83 7.24 -5.29 3.47
C VAL A 83 7.42 -6.44 4.43
N ARG A 84 8.26 -6.25 5.44
CA ARG A 84 8.52 -7.20 6.51
C ARG A 84 7.97 -6.67 7.81
N ASP A 85 7.41 -7.57 8.59
CA ASP A 85 6.83 -7.29 9.90
C ASP A 85 5.74 -6.20 9.82
N GLN A 86 4.91 -6.29 8.75
CA GLN A 86 3.87 -5.30 8.46
C GLN A 86 2.93 -5.13 9.65
N GLN A 87 2.75 -3.89 10.08
CA GLN A 87 1.84 -3.54 11.17
C GLN A 87 0.40 -3.47 10.65
N LEU A 88 -0.45 -4.32 11.19
CA LEU A 88 -1.89 -4.33 10.91
C LEU A 88 -2.69 -4.04 12.17
N THR A 89 -3.79 -3.32 11.99
CA THR A 89 -4.80 -3.18 13.04
C THR A 89 -5.76 -4.36 12.96
N ILE A 90 -5.88 -5.08 14.05
CA ILE A 90 -6.88 -6.15 14.21
C ILE A 90 -7.86 -5.79 15.33
N PHE A 91 -9.06 -6.35 15.24
CA PHE A 91 -10.10 -6.24 16.26
C PHE A 91 -10.26 -7.60 16.91
N PRO A 92 -9.93 -7.74 18.20
CA PRO A 92 -10.12 -9.01 18.90
C PRO A 92 -11.58 -9.42 18.90
N GLU A 93 -11.87 -10.68 18.59
CA GLU A 93 -13.25 -11.18 18.54
C GLU A 93 -13.94 -11.02 19.90
N GLY A 94 -15.18 -10.56 19.85
CA GLY A 94 -16.03 -10.35 21.02
C GLY A 94 -15.88 -8.97 21.69
N GLN A 95 -15.06 -8.07 21.12
CA GLN A 95 -14.97 -6.68 21.57
C GLN A 95 -15.33 -5.72 20.43
N SER A 96 -16.34 -4.90 20.65
CA SER A 96 -16.79 -3.90 19.67
C SER A 96 -15.94 -2.63 19.65
N THR A 97 -15.03 -2.43 20.61
CA THR A 97 -14.29 -1.18 20.81
C THR A 97 -12.79 -1.32 20.96
N GLY A 98 -12.27 -2.54 21.11
CA GLY A 98 -10.83 -2.79 21.24
C GLY A 98 -10.17 -2.96 19.88
N ARG A 99 -9.10 -2.24 19.62
CA ARG A 99 -8.22 -2.45 18.48
C ARG A 99 -6.79 -2.68 18.97
N MET A 100 -6.07 -3.54 18.31
CA MET A 100 -4.64 -3.72 18.56
C MET A 100 -3.83 -3.72 17.27
N MET A 101 -2.59 -3.28 17.37
CA MET A 101 -1.61 -3.44 16.32
C MET A 101 -0.89 -4.77 16.50
N THR A 102 -0.69 -5.48 15.41
CA THR A 102 0.12 -6.70 15.37
C THR A 102 0.96 -6.71 14.09
N ASN A 103 2.01 -7.52 14.08
CA ASN A 103 2.84 -7.69 12.90
C ASN A 103 2.33 -8.87 12.07
N ALA A 104 2.02 -8.61 10.80
CA ALA A 104 1.45 -9.59 9.85
C ALA A 104 2.51 -10.42 9.11
N GLY A 105 3.74 -10.42 9.61
CA GLY A 105 4.82 -11.13 8.95
C GLY A 105 5.31 -10.44 7.69
N ARG A 106 4.99 -10.92 6.48
CA ARG A 106 5.54 -10.37 5.23
C ARG A 106 4.45 -10.19 4.19
N THR A 107 4.49 -9.05 3.52
CA THR A 107 3.63 -8.76 2.37
C THR A 107 4.45 -8.30 1.17
N ARG A 108 3.85 -8.40 -0.02
CA ARG A 108 4.41 -7.87 -1.26
C ARG A 108 3.35 -7.13 -2.04
N SER A 109 3.76 -6.09 -2.74
CA SER A 109 2.92 -5.40 -3.72
C SER A 109 3.67 -5.29 -5.03
N VAL A 110 3.03 -5.63 -6.13
CA VAL A 110 3.54 -5.47 -7.49
C VAL A 110 2.53 -4.65 -8.26
N GLY A 111 2.99 -3.66 -8.99
CA GLY A 111 2.07 -2.82 -9.70
C GLY A 111 2.69 -2.03 -10.84
N ALA A 112 1.80 -1.38 -11.59
CA ALA A 112 2.14 -0.46 -12.64
C ALA A 112 1.18 0.73 -12.59
N GLU A 113 1.68 1.91 -12.87
CA GLU A 113 0.94 3.16 -12.94
C GLU A 113 1.25 3.88 -14.23
N ALA A 114 0.26 4.54 -14.80
CA ALA A 114 0.43 5.40 -15.95
C ALA A 114 -0.49 6.62 -15.82
N ALA A 115 0.04 7.79 -16.15
CA ALA A 115 -0.72 9.03 -16.26
C ALA A 115 -0.50 9.65 -17.62
N LEU A 116 -1.55 10.25 -18.18
CA LEU A 116 -1.51 10.90 -19.47
C LEU A 116 -2.23 12.25 -19.37
N GLN A 117 -1.54 13.29 -19.78
CA GLN A 117 -2.08 14.61 -20.05
C GLN A 117 -2.12 14.84 -21.55
N PHE A 118 -3.29 15.19 -22.07
CA PHE A 118 -3.51 15.48 -23.47
C PHE A 118 -4.16 16.84 -23.65
N ALA A 119 -3.45 17.78 -24.27
CA ALA A 119 -3.91 19.14 -24.57
C ALA A 119 -3.85 19.40 -26.09
N PRO A 120 -4.84 18.90 -26.87
CA PRO A 120 -4.82 19.00 -28.35
C PRO A 120 -4.91 20.45 -28.85
N TRP A 121 -5.49 21.34 -28.05
CA TRP A 121 -5.54 22.77 -28.28
C TRP A 121 -5.66 23.54 -26.96
N ARG A 122 -5.41 24.85 -27.01
CA ARG A 122 -5.29 25.72 -25.81
C ARG A 122 -6.51 25.74 -24.89
N SER A 123 -7.68 25.39 -25.38
CA SER A 123 -8.92 25.42 -24.61
C SER A 123 -9.34 24.08 -24.06
N LEU A 124 -8.70 22.96 -24.40
CA LEU A 124 -9.06 21.63 -23.92
C LEU A 124 -7.83 20.93 -23.33
N GLU A 125 -7.99 20.46 -22.11
CA GLU A 125 -7.03 19.59 -21.43
C GLU A 125 -7.74 18.35 -20.89
N ILE A 126 -7.19 17.18 -21.16
CA ILE A 126 -7.68 15.89 -20.69
C ILE A 126 -6.56 15.24 -19.88
N ASN A 127 -6.86 14.90 -18.63
CA ASN A 127 -5.95 14.19 -17.73
C ASN A 127 -6.55 12.85 -17.38
N THR A 128 -5.77 11.78 -17.53
CA THR A 128 -6.16 10.43 -17.14
C THR A 128 -5.04 9.77 -16.35
N ALA A 129 -5.39 8.99 -15.35
CA ALA A 129 -4.42 8.14 -14.65
C ALA A 129 -5.04 6.78 -14.37
N TYR A 130 -4.22 5.75 -14.52
CA TYR A 130 -4.58 4.38 -14.26
C TYR A 130 -3.49 3.72 -13.42
N GLY A 131 -3.91 2.97 -12.39
CA GLY A 131 -3.03 2.16 -11.56
C GLY A 131 -3.53 0.72 -11.46
N TYR A 132 -2.59 -0.19 -11.48
CA TYR A 132 -2.80 -1.59 -11.16
C TYR A 132 -1.90 -2.00 -10.00
N THR A 133 -2.45 -2.68 -9.00
CA THR A 133 -1.70 -3.18 -7.84
C THR A 133 -2.17 -4.58 -7.44
N ASP A 134 -1.26 -5.54 -7.39
CA ASP A 134 -1.48 -6.86 -6.78
C ASP A 134 -0.71 -6.92 -5.45
N ALA A 135 -1.43 -6.68 -4.34
CA ALA A 135 -0.90 -6.68 -2.99
C ALA A 135 -1.33 -7.95 -2.25
N ARG A 136 -0.36 -8.73 -1.74
CA ARG A 136 -0.62 -10.04 -1.12
C ARG A 136 0.21 -10.28 0.14
N PHE A 137 -0.33 -11.10 1.01
CA PHE A 137 0.43 -11.69 2.10
C PHE A 137 1.38 -12.76 1.54
N VAL A 138 2.67 -12.64 1.85
CA VAL A 138 3.67 -13.68 1.59
C VAL A 138 3.71 -14.67 2.75
N ARG A 139 3.53 -14.15 3.97
CA ARG A 139 3.44 -14.93 5.21
C ARG A 139 2.60 -14.15 6.21
N TYR A 140 1.47 -14.69 6.57
CA TYR A 140 0.66 -14.20 7.68
C TYR A 140 -0.23 -15.33 8.17
N ASP A 141 0.02 -15.74 9.40
CA ASP A 141 -0.77 -16.73 10.14
C ASP A 141 -1.23 -16.05 11.45
N ASN A 142 -2.53 -15.99 11.66
CA ASN A 142 -3.10 -15.39 12.86
C ASN A 142 -3.37 -16.44 13.97
N GLY A 143 -2.85 -17.67 13.81
CA GLY A 143 -3.06 -18.78 14.71
C GLY A 143 -4.40 -19.53 14.53
N ILE A 144 -5.25 -19.05 13.62
CA ILE A 144 -6.54 -19.65 13.25
C ILE A 144 -6.54 -20.01 11.77
N GLU A 145 -6.05 -19.12 10.93
CA GLU A 145 -5.99 -19.25 9.48
C GLU A 145 -4.66 -18.75 8.93
N ASP A 146 -4.13 -19.45 7.91
CA ASP A 146 -3.02 -18.99 7.11
C ASP A 146 -3.54 -18.14 5.93
N PHE A 147 -3.20 -16.87 5.92
CA PHE A 147 -3.58 -15.90 4.90
C PHE A 147 -2.57 -15.80 3.75
N LYS A 148 -1.60 -16.72 3.68
CA LYS A 148 -0.63 -16.75 2.59
C LYS A 148 -1.32 -16.69 1.22
N ASP A 149 -0.77 -15.87 0.34
CA ASP A 149 -1.27 -15.59 -1.03
C ASP A 149 -2.63 -14.89 -1.11
N ASN A 150 -3.30 -14.66 0.03
CA ASN A 150 -4.50 -13.82 0.07
C ASN A 150 -4.15 -12.36 -0.22
N ARG A 151 -5.11 -11.64 -0.79
CA ARG A 151 -4.96 -10.20 -1.04
C ARG A 151 -5.07 -9.40 0.24
N ILE A 152 -4.30 -8.33 0.30
CA ILE A 152 -4.39 -7.36 1.40
C ILE A 152 -5.75 -6.63 1.29
N PRO A 153 -6.54 -6.62 2.37
CA PRO A 153 -7.81 -5.90 2.41
C PRO A 153 -7.62 -4.41 2.13
N TYR A 154 -8.64 -3.79 1.53
CA TYR A 154 -8.67 -2.35 1.23
C TYR A 154 -7.59 -1.85 0.26
N ALA A 155 -6.89 -2.74 -0.44
CA ALA A 155 -5.98 -2.42 -1.52
C ALA A 155 -6.69 -2.65 -2.87
N PRO A 156 -7.22 -1.61 -3.54
CA PRO A 156 -7.89 -1.77 -4.83
C PRO A 156 -6.88 -2.23 -5.88
N GLN A 157 -7.27 -3.22 -6.69
CA GLN A 157 -6.42 -3.70 -7.78
C GLN A 157 -6.31 -2.72 -8.94
N HIS A 158 -7.38 -2.01 -9.19
CA HIS A 158 -7.49 -1.08 -10.30
C HIS A 158 -7.97 0.25 -9.77
N THR A 159 -7.26 1.29 -10.14
CA THR A 159 -7.65 2.69 -9.90
C THR A 159 -7.67 3.41 -11.23
N LEU A 160 -8.70 4.19 -11.47
CA LEU A 160 -8.85 5.00 -12.68
C LEU A 160 -9.35 6.38 -12.29
N SER A 161 -8.70 7.40 -12.82
CA SER A 161 -9.20 8.78 -12.78
C SER A 161 -9.18 9.38 -14.18
N ALA A 162 -10.17 10.22 -14.48
CA ALA A 162 -10.23 10.98 -15.72
C ALA A 162 -10.85 12.34 -15.44
N GLN A 163 -10.25 13.37 -16.01
CA GLN A 163 -10.69 14.75 -15.92
C GLN A 163 -10.59 15.42 -17.28
N ALA A 164 -11.57 16.24 -17.65
CA ALA A 164 -11.49 17.11 -18.80
C ALA A 164 -11.77 18.55 -18.36
N ALA A 165 -10.95 19.48 -18.79
CA ALA A 165 -11.10 20.91 -18.55
C ALA A 165 -11.24 21.63 -19.89
N TRP A 166 -12.30 22.43 -19.99
CA TRP A 166 -12.55 23.28 -21.16
C TRP A 166 -12.56 24.77 -20.76
N THR A 167 -11.63 25.52 -21.28
CA THR A 167 -11.59 26.98 -21.11
C THR A 167 -12.31 27.67 -22.28
N LEU A 168 -13.40 28.33 -21.95
CA LEU A 168 -14.14 29.10 -22.98
C LEU A 168 -13.32 30.32 -23.40
N PRO A 169 -13.16 30.56 -24.70
CA PRO A 169 -12.54 31.81 -25.16
C PRO A 169 -13.42 33.00 -24.77
N THR A 170 -12.82 33.96 -24.10
CA THR A 170 -13.44 35.25 -23.75
C THR A 170 -13.31 36.21 -24.92
#